data_8f9d9663f5d89d40f13a84b688c35f1f
#
_entry.id   8f9d9663f5d89d40f13a84b688c35f1f
#
_cell.length_a   1.000
_cell.length_b   1.000
_cell.length_c   1.000
_cell.angle_alpha   90.00
_cell.angle_beta   90.00
_cell.angle_gamma   90.00
#
_symmetry.space_group_name_H-M   'P 1'
#
loop_
_entity.id
_entity.type
_entity.pdbx_description
1 polymer ?
#
loop_
_entity_poly.entity_id
_entity_poly.type
_entity_poly.pdbx_seq_one_letter_code
_entity_poly.pdbx_strand_id
1 'polypeptide(L)'
;YYTLWVHQIKTPIASMRLALRSEDSPLSRRLFSDLLRIEQYVEMVMVYLRLDADAGDYVFRECELDDIIKRSLRRFSSEFIDRRLSLSFEPSMLKIVTDEKWLGFVLDQLLSNALKYTQSGGIAVYLSEGHILCIKDSGIGIAPEDLPLVFQKGYTGCNGRTDMRASGIGLYLCGKVCKNLGIGISAESEVGSGTVLKLDMSQHRVA
;
A
#
# COMPACT_ATOMS: atom_id res chain seq x y z
N TYR A 1 -2.71 1.68 -26.04
CA TYR A 1 -2.97 3.13 -25.89
C TYR A 1 -2.78 3.61 -24.45
N TYR A 2 -3.32 2.92 -23.41
CA TYR A 2 -3.25 3.36 -21.99
C TYR A 2 -1.83 3.34 -21.41
N THR A 3 -0.99 2.39 -21.82
CA THR A 3 0.43 2.30 -21.37
C THR A 3 1.26 3.50 -21.81
N LEU A 4 1.02 4.03 -23.01
CA LEU A 4 1.72 5.21 -23.53
C LEU A 4 1.34 6.47 -22.72
N TRP A 5 0.05 6.64 -22.45
CA TRP A 5 -0.47 7.76 -21.67
C TRP A 5 0.14 7.85 -20.27
N VAL A 6 0.30 6.69 -19.62
CA VAL A 6 0.89 6.64 -18.28
C VAL A 6 2.38 6.96 -18.31
N HIS A 7 3.12 6.53 -19.31
CA HIS A 7 4.51 6.96 -19.46
C HIS A 7 4.61 8.48 -19.61
N GLN A 8 3.70 9.10 -20.35
CA GLN A 8 3.66 10.56 -20.50
C GLN A 8 3.34 11.29 -19.19
N ILE A 9 2.51 10.71 -18.31
CA ILE A 9 2.18 11.29 -17.01
C ILE A 9 3.33 11.06 -16.00
N LYS A 10 3.99 9.90 -16.02
CA LYS A 10 5.10 9.58 -15.10
C LYS A 10 6.33 10.46 -15.32
N THR A 11 6.59 10.90 -16.55
CA THR A 11 7.74 11.75 -16.87
C THR A 11 7.72 13.10 -16.16
N PRO A 12 6.66 13.94 -16.26
CA PRO A 12 6.59 15.20 -15.52
C PRO A 12 6.56 14.99 -14.00
N ILE A 13 5.93 13.92 -13.51
CA ILE A 13 5.94 13.56 -12.08
C ILE A 13 7.38 13.30 -11.60
N ALA A 14 8.17 12.54 -12.35
CA ALA A 14 9.58 12.28 -12.02
C ALA A 14 10.41 13.55 -12.02
N SER A 15 10.18 14.48 -12.96
CA SER A 15 10.84 15.78 -13.03
C SER A 15 10.51 16.65 -11.81
N MET A 16 9.21 16.77 -11.45
CA MET A 16 8.79 17.51 -10.26
C MET A 16 9.35 16.90 -8.98
N ARG A 17 9.43 15.58 -8.88
CA ARG A 17 10.02 14.89 -7.73
C ARG A 17 11.50 15.21 -7.55
N LEU A 18 12.26 15.28 -8.63
CA LEU A 18 13.67 15.67 -8.58
C LEU A 18 13.84 17.14 -8.16
N ALA A 19 13.03 18.04 -8.71
CA ALA A 19 13.05 19.45 -8.35
C ALA A 19 12.70 19.67 -6.86
N LEU A 20 11.68 18.98 -6.34
CA LEU A 20 11.27 19.10 -4.94
C LEU A 20 12.28 18.50 -3.94
N ARG A 21 13.09 17.52 -4.37
CA ARG A 21 14.17 16.97 -3.53
C ARG A 21 15.39 17.87 -3.40
N SER A 22 15.59 18.79 -4.33
CA SER A 22 16.72 19.73 -4.30
C SER A 22 16.50 20.92 -3.36
N GLU A 23 15.27 21.08 -2.86
CA GLU A 23 14.87 22.19 -1.98
C GLU A 23 14.24 21.65 -0.69
N ASP A 24 14.84 21.97 0.46
CA ASP A 24 14.31 21.58 1.77
C ASP A 24 13.53 22.73 2.43
N SER A 25 12.30 22.93 1.97
CA SER A 25 11.36 23.89 2.56
C SER A 25 10.07 23.20 3.04
N PRO A 26 9.30 23.79 3.97
CA PRO A 26 7.99 23.25 4.35
C PRO A 26 7.02 23.13 3.16
N LEU A 27 7.14 24.02 2.18
CA LEU A 27 6.36 23.98 0.96
C LEU A 27 6.76 22.82 0.07
N SER A 28 8.07 22.61 -0.16
CA SER A 28 8.56 21.50 -0.99
C SER A 28 8.19 20.15 -0.40
N ARG A 29 8.26 19.97 0.93
CA ARG A 29 7.82 18.73 1.61
C ARG A 29 6.33 18.47 1.42
N ARG A 30 5.49 19.51 1.55
CA ARG A 30 4.04 19.39 1.31
C ARG A 30 3.73 19.01 -0.13
N LEU A 31 4.35 19.70 -1.10
CA LEU A 31 4.18 19.41 -2.52
C LEU A 31 4.70 18.02 -2.89
N PHE A 32 5.77 17.56 -2.25
CA PHE A 32 6.28 16.20 -2.42
C PHE A 32 5.28 15.13 -1.95
N SER A 33 4.62 15.35 -0.80
CA SER A 33 3.56 14.47 -0.31
C SER A 33 2.37 14.42 -1.27
N ASP A 34 1.94 15.58 -1.80
CA ASP A 34 0.84 15.63 -2.78
C ASP A 34 1.25 14.94 -4.10
N LEU A 35 2.50 15.07 -4.52
CA LEU A 35 3.01 14.39 -5.70
C LEU A 35 3.03 12.87 -5.55
N LEU A 36 3.41 12.35 -4.37
CA LEU A 36 3.34 10.92 -4.07
C LEU A 36 1.91 10.40 -4.17
N ARG A 37 0.92 11.18 -3.75
CA ARG A 37 -0.50 10.82 -3.89
C ARG A 37 -0.94 10.76 -5.36
N ILE A 38 -0.50 11.72 -6.17
CA ILE A 38 -0.77 11.71 -7.61
C ILE A 38 -0.15 10.44 -8.24
N GLU A 39 1.09 10.11 -7.91
CA GLU A 39 1.73 8.86 -8.35
C GLU A 39 0.90 7.62 -7.98
N GLN A 40 0.41 7.56 -6.75
CA GLN A 40 -0.44 6.45 -6.29
C GLN A 40 -1.75 6.36 -7.07
N TYR A 41 -2.43 7.49 -7.33
CA TYR A 41 -3.67 7.48 -8.12
C TYR A 41 -3.42 7.01 -9.55
N VAL A 42 -2.35 7.47 -10.20
CA VAL A 42 -1.96 7.01 -11.52
C VAL A 42 -1.67 5.51 -11.52
N GLU A 43 -0.98 5.01 -10.50
CA GLU A 43 -0.67 3.59 -10.36
C GLU A 43 -1.94 2.74 -10.12
N MET A 44 -2.88 3.21 -9.30
CA MET A 44 -4.18 2.55 -9.11
C MET A 44 -4.97 2.44 -10.41
N VAL A 45 -5.03 3.52 -11.22
CA VAL A 45 -5.71 3.50 -12.52
C VAL A 45 -5.05 2.47 -13.45
N MET A 46 -3.72 2.38 -13.44
CA MET A 46 -2.99 1.41 -14.27
C MET A 46 -3.24 -0.03 -13.85
N VAL A 47 -3.21 -0.28 -12.55
CA VAL A 47 -3.52 -1.60 -11.99
C VAL A 47 -4.95 -1.98 -12.36
N TYR A 48 -5.90 -1.06 -12.19
CA TYR A 48 -7.30 -1.29 -12.56
C TYR A 48 -7.44 -1.71 -14.04
N LEU A 49 -6.86 -0.92 -14.95
CA LEU A 49 -6.93 -1.19 -16.39
C LEU A 49 -6.26 -2.50 -16.82
N ARG A 50 -5.14 -2.88 -16.16
CA ARG A 50 -4.46 -4.15 -16.42
C ARG A 50 -5.24 -5.36 -15.91
N LEU A 51 -5.87 -5.23 -14.74
CA LEU A 51 -6.71 -6.30 -14.18
C LEU A 51 -7.98 -6.53 -15.00
N ASP A 52 -8.54 -5.46 -15.59
CA ASP A 52 -9.76 -5.52 -16.40
C ASP A 52 -9.51 -6.12 -17.80
N ALA A 53 -8.28 -6.01 -18.29
CA ALA A 53 -7.88 -6.51 -19.62
C ALA A 53 -7.44 -7.99 -19.64
N ASP A 54 -7.54 -8.73 -18.52
CA ASP A 54 -6.95 -10.07 -18.34
C ASP A 54 -5.46 -10.18 -18.76
N ALA A 55 -4.83 -9.02 -18.98
CA ALA A 55 -3.45 -8.89 -19.48
C ALA A 55 -2.45 -8.76 -18.34
N GLY A 56 -2.61 -9.57 -17.29
CA GLY A 56 -1.65 -9.61 -16.20
C GLY A 56 -0.39 -10.36 -16.61
N ASP A 57 0.57 -9.69 -17.21
CA ASP A 57 1.94 -10.21 -17.37
C ASP A 57 2.59 -10.32 -15.99
N TYR A 58 2.20 -11.35 -15.22
CA TYR A 58 2.82 -11.66 -13.93
C TYR A 58 4.15 -12.36 -14.16
N VAL A 59 5.22 -11.86 -13.56
CA VAL A 59 6.56 -12.45 -13.61
C VAL A 59 6.91 -12.96 -12.23
N PHE A 60 6.58 -14.23 -11.97
CA PHE A 60 6.91 -14.89 -10.71
C PHE A 60 8.40 -15.23 -10.68
N ARG A 61 9.08 -14.81 -9.60
CA ARG A 61 10.48 -15.13 -9.34
C ARG A 61 10.73 -15.23 -7.84
N GLU A 62 11.80 -15.93 -7.49
CA GLU A 62 12.30 -15.93 -6.11
C GLU A 62 12.81 -14.54 -5.74
N CYS A 63 12.39 -14.05 -4.58
CA CYS A 63 12.82 -12.76 -4.05
C CYS A 63 12.77 -12.75 -2.51
N GLU A 64 13.53 -11.84 -1.92
CA GLU A 64 13.52 -11.60 -0.49
C GLU A 64 12.31 -10.71 -0.15
N LEU A 65 11.40 -11.21 0.70
CA LEU A 65 10.22 -10.45 1.13
C LEU A 65 10.60 -9.12 1.79
N ASP A 66 11.65 -9.15 2.60
CA ASP A 66 12.14 -7.96 3.32
C ASP A 66 12.59 -6.84 2.38
N ASP A 67 13.12 -7.16 1.19
CA ASP A 67 13.55 -6.15 0.24
C ASP A 67 12.37 -5.42 -0.40
N ILE A 68 11.27 -6.14 -0.64
CA ILE A 68 10.03 -5.53 -1.13
C ILE A 68 9.44 -4.62 -0.04
N ILE A 69 9.37 -5.10 1.21
CA ILE A 69 8.88 -4.32 2.36
C ILE A 69 9.72 -3.05 2.56
N LYS A 70 11.05 -3.18 2.62
CA LYS A 70 11.96 -2.04 2.80
C LYS A 70 11.83 -1.00 1.71
N ARG A 71 11.58 -1.41 0.46
CA ARG A 71 11.34 -0.51 -0.67
C ARG A 71 10.08 0.33 -0.45
N SER A 72 8.98 -0.32 -0.05
CA SER A 72 7.72 0.35 0.28
C SER A 72 7.88 1.28 1.48
N LEU A 73 8.52 0.85 2.56
CA LEU A 73 8.77 1.68 3.75
C LEU A 73 9.61 2.94 3.42
N ARG A 74 10.64 2.81 2.59
CA ARG A 74 11.45 3.96 2.14
C ARG A 74 10.64 4.97 1.33
N ARG A 75 9.67 4.52 0.55
CA ARG A 75 8.79 5.39 -0.24
C ARG A 75 8.01 6.36 0.64
N PHE A 76 7.58 5.91 1.83
CA PHE A 76 6.79 6.68 2.77
C PHE A 76 7.59 7.30 3.93
N SER A 77 8.92 7.19 3.93
CA SER A 77 9.76 7.62 5.04
C SER A 77 9.56 9.09 5.44
N SER A 78 9.37 10.00 4.49
CA SER A 78 9.08 11.40 4.77
C SER A 78 7.75 11.58 5.50
N GLU A 79 6.71 10.83 5.15
CA GLU A 79 5.41 10.92 5.81
C GLU A 79 5.48 10.46 7.28
N PHE A 80 6.25 9.42 7.58
CA PHE A 80 6.49 9.00 8.96
C PHE A 80 7.18 10.10 9.78
N ILE A 81 8.20 10.74 9.22
CA ILE A 81 8.96 11.82 9.88
C ILE A 81 8.08 13.06 10.08
N ASP A 82 7.43 13.53 9.03
CA ASP A 82 6.62 14.76 9.05
C ASP A 82 5.43 14.64 10.01
N ARG A 83 4.85 13.45 10.11
CA ARG A 83 3.72 13.17 11.00
C ARG A 83 4.12 12.65 12.37
N ARG A 84 5.42 12.45 12.62
CA ARG A 84 5.98 11.93 13.87
C ARG A 84 5.38 10.58 14.28
N LEU A 85 5.12 9.71 13.31
CA LEU A 85 4.62 8.38 13.56
C LEU A 85 5.79 7.41 13.76
N SER A 86 5.68 6.51 14.73
CA SER A 86 6.66 5.46 14.92
C SER A 86 6.52 4.39 13.83
N LEU A 87 7.65 3.82 13.43
CA LEU A 87 7.71 2.68 12.53
C LEU A 87 8.49 1.55 13.21
N SER A 88 7.85 0.39 13.35
CA SER A 88 8.50 -0.85 13.74
C SER A 88 8.52 -1.81 12.56
N PHE A 89 9.70 -2.33 12.22
CA PHE A 89 9.85 -3.35 11.19
C PHE A 89 10.69 -4.51 11.75
N GLU A 90 10.11 -5.69 11.75
CA GLU A 90 10.78 -6.93 12.14
C GLU A 90 11.13 -7.70 10.85
N PRO A 91 12.44 -7.87 10.52
CA PRO A 91 12.86 -8.63 9.36
C PRO A 91 12.39 -10.08 9.43
N SER A 92 11.80 -10.56 8.34
CA SER A 92 11.27 -11.92 8.25
C SER A 92 12.32 -12.94 7.79
N MET A 93 13.33 -12.48 7.04
CA MET A 93 14.33 -13.29 6.32
C MET A 93 13.70 -14.37 5.42
N LEU A 94 12.46 -14.13 4.99
CA LEU A 94 11.68 -15.07 4.19
C LEU A 94 11.93 -14.85 2.70
N LYS A 95 12.27 -15.95 2.01
CA LYS A 95 12.28 -16.01 0.55
C LYS A 95 10.94 -16.52 0.04
N ILE A 96 10.41 -15.83 -0.95
CA ILE A 96 9.10 -16.14 -1.56
C ILE A 96 9.20 -16.15 -3.07
N VAL A 97 8.29 -16.89 -3.70
CA VAL A 97 8.08 -16.83 -5.16
C VAL A 97 6.86 -15.96 -5.43
N THR A 98 7.07 -14.77 -5.99
CA THR A 98 6.01 -13.81 -6.29
C THR A 98 6.42 -12.86 -7.41
N ASP A 99 5.50 -12.03 -7.85
CA ASP A 99 5.82 -10.85 -8.65
C ASP A 99 6.07 -9.65 -7.73
N GLU A 100 7.33 -9.21 -7.64
CA GLU A 100 7.76 -8.11 -6.77
C GLU A 100 7.01 -6.80 -7.02
N LYS A 101 6.66 -6.53 -8.28
CA LYS A 101 5.99 -5.29 -8.66
C LYS A 101 4.56 -5.27 -8.17
N TRP A 102 3.84 -6.38 -8.34
CA TRP A 102 2.46 -6.50 -7.94
C TRP A 102 2.33 -6.58 -6.41
N LEU A 103 3.22 -7.33 -5.75
CA LEU A 103 3.26 -7.35 -4.28
C LEU A 103 3.66 -5.98 -3.71
N GLY A 104 4.63 -5.29 -4.33
CA GLY A 104 5.02 -3.93 -3.96
C GLY A 104 3.85 -2.94 -4.04
N PHE A 105 3.01 -3.03 -5.09
CA PHE A 105 1.79 -2.25 -5.18
C PHE A 105 0.85 -2.51 -4.00
N VAL A 106 0.63 -3.78 -3.64
CA VAL A 106 -0.21 -4.12 -2.48
C VAL A 106 0.34 -3.49 -1.21
N LEU A 107 1.63 -3.69 -0.92
CA LEU A 107 2.27 -3.12 0.27
C LEU A 107 2.17 -1.60 0.32
N ASP A 108 2.38 -0.92 -0.80
CA ASP A 108 2.26 0.54 -0.89
C ASP A 108 0.83 1.01 -0.57
N GLN A 109 -0.19 0.30 -1.05
CA GLN A 109 -1.58 0.62 -0.73
C GLN A 109 -1.93 0.37 0.74
N LEU A 110 -1.46 -0.74 1.33
CA LEU A 110 -1.68 -1.05 2.74
C LEU A 110 -0.99 -0.04 3.66
N LEU A 111 0.26 0.33 3.38
CA LEU A 111 1.01 1.35 4.12
C LEU A 111 0.40 2.75 3.97
N SER A 112 -0.04 3.12 2.77
CA SER A 112 -0.74 4.38 2.52
C SER A 112 -2.03 4.48 3.34
N ASN A 113 -2.81 3.40 3.42
CA ASN A 113 -4.00 3.35 4.25
C ASN A 113 -3.65 3.46 5.74
N ALA A 114 -2.67 2.70 6.22
CA ALA A 114 -2.22 2.76 7.61
C ALA A 114 -1.79 4.19 7.99
N LEU A 115 -0.97 4.84 7.15
CA LEU A 115 -0.59 6.24 7.32
C LEU A 115 -1.80 7.18 7.30
N LYS A 116 -2.71 7.01 6.37
CA LYS A 116 -3.89 7.87 6.22
C LYS A 116 -4.75 7.88 7.49
N TYR A 117 -4.97 6.74 8.10
CA TYR A 117 -5.91 6.58 9.21
C TYR A 117 -5.26 6.61 10.59
N THR A 118 -3.93 6.71 10.67
CA THR A 118 -3.19 6.87 11.94
C THR A 118 -2.83 8.34 12.16
N GLN A 119 -3.39 8.96 13.19
CA GLN A 119 -3.08 10.35 13.55
C GLN A 119 -1.92 10.46 14.54
N SER A 120 -1.79 9.49 15.44
CA SER A 120 -0.75 9.39 16.45
C SER A 120 -0.41 7.94 16.74
N GLY A 121 0.76 7.68 17.33
CA GLY A 121 1.25 6.33 17.58
C GLY A 121 2.14 5.82 16.44
N GLY A 122 1.81 4.71 15.79
CA GLY A 122 2.69 4.16 14.78
C GLY A 122 2.14 3.00 13.97
N ILE A 123 3.03 2.49 13.12
CA ILE A 123 2.77 1.35 12.23
C ILE A 123 3.83 0.30 12.49
N ALA A 124 3.41 -0.95 12.60
CA ALA A 124 4.29 -2.11 12.74
C ALA A 124 4.12 -3.05 11.56
N VAL A 125 5.25 -3.54 11.04
CA VAL A 125 5.30 -4.54 9.97
C VAL A 125 6.10 -5.73 10.47
N TYR A 126 5.48 -6.89 10.53
CA TYR A 126 6.07 -8.11 11.08
C TYR A 126 5.46 -9.36 10.47
N LEU A 127 6.17 -10.49 10.59
CA LEU A 127 5.66 -11.79 10.21
C LEU A 127 5.13 -12.50 11.48
N SER A 128 3.87 -12.90 11.46
CA SER A 128 3.29 -13.72 12.53
C SER A 128 3.45 -15.22 12.23
N GLU A 129 3.04 -16.07 13.16
CA GLU A 129 3.01 -17.51 12.96
C GLU A 129 2.27 -17.90 11.69
N GLY A 130 2.73 -18.99 11.02
CA GLY A 130 2.14 -19.44 9.75
C GLY A 130 2.54 -18.61 8.54
N HIS A 131 3.58 -17.75 8.63
CA HIS A 131 4.07 -16.89 7.53
C HIS A 131 3.04 -15.86 7.06
N ILE A 132 2.31 -15.26 7.99
CA ILE A 132 1.34 -14.20 7.71
C ILE A 132 2.04 -12.85 7.91
N LEU A 133 2.20 -12.09 6.82
CA LEU A 133 2.72 -10.72 6.90
C LEU A 133 1.63 -9.79 7.43
N CYS A 134 1.90 -9.16 8.56
CA CYS A 134 1.00 -8.24 9.23
C CYS A 134 1.48 -6.79 9.06
N ILE A 135 0.57 -5.90 8.67
CA ILE A 135 0.74 -4.45 8.70
C ILE A 135 -0.29 -3.93 9.70
N LYS A 136 0.19 -3.56 10.89
CA LYS A 136 -0.62 -3.09 12.01
C LYS A 136 -0.46 -1.59 12.17
N ASP A 137 -1.56 -0.88 12.24
CA ASP A 137 -1.61 0.55 12.60
C ASP A 137 -2.31 0.76 13.96
N SER A 138 -2.03 1.88 14.59
CA SER A 138 -2.70 2.37 15.81
C SER A 138 -3.72 3.47 15.50
N GLY A 139 -4.37 3.37 14.34
CA GLY A 139 -5.30 4.39 13.84
C GLY A 139 -6.70 4.28 14.44
N ILE A 140 -7.63 4.93 13.76
CA ILE A 140 -9.03 5.03 14.21
C ILE A 140 -9.78 3.70 14.23
N GLY A 141 -9.24 2.66 13.56
CA GLY A 141 -9.94 1.38 13.38
C GLY A 141 -11.10 1.43 12.40
N ILE A 142 -11.73 0.28 12.21
CA ILE A 142 -12.84 0.05 11.28
C ILE A 142 -14.01 -0.53 12.08
N ALA A 143 -15.20 -0.03 11.85
CA ALA A 143 -16.41 -0.54 12.50
C ALA A 143 -16.69 -2.00 12.06
N PRO A 144 -17.21 -2.87 12.95
CA PRO A 144 -17.47 -4.28 12.63
C PRO A 144 -18.36 -4.47 11.41
N GLU A 145 -19.34 -3.60 11.20
CA GLU A 145 -20.24 -3.61 10.05
C GLU A 145 -19.54 -3.25 8.73
N ASP A 146 -18.47 -2.44 8.79
CA ASP A 146 -17.69 -2.01 7.62
C ASP A 146 -16.63 -3.04 7.23
N LEU A 147 -16.11 -3.80 8.20
CA LEU A 147 -14.97 -4.71 8.03
C LEU A 147 -15.15 -5.74 6.90
N PRO A 148 -16.32 -6.39 6.73
CA PRO A 148 -16.55 -7.32 5.61
C PRO A 148 -16.57 -6.63 4.23
N LEU A 149 -16.75 -5.31 4.21
CA LEU A 149 -16.98 -4.52 2.99
C LEU A 149 -15.72 -3.80 2.48
N VAL A 150 -14.65 -3.73 3.29
CA VAL A 150 -13.45 -2.90 2.98
C VAL A 150 -12.74 -3.29 1.67
N PHE A 151 -12.91 -4.53 1.21
CA PHE A 151 -12.35 -5.00 -0.06
C PHE A 151 -13.35 -4.89 -1.23
N GLN A 152 -14.55 -4.35 -1.02
CA GLN A 152 -15.52 -4.14 -2.09
C GLN A 152 -15.21 -2.88 -2.90
N LYS A 153 -15.52 -2.94 -4.20
CA LYS A 153 -15.28 -1.83 -5.14
C LYS A 153 -16.06 -0.59 -4.75
N GLY A 154 -15.35 0.53 -4.58
CA GLY A 154 -15.95 1.83 -4.27
C GLY A 154 -16.38 1.99 -2.81
N TYR A 155 -16.09 1.02 -1.94
CA TYR A 155 -16.42 1.15 -0.53
C TYR A 155 -15.46 2.06 0.22
N THR A 156 -15.98 3.08 0.90
CA THR A 156 -15.18 4.09 1.60
C THR A 156 -15.40 4.13 3.11
N GLY A 157 -16.35 3.34 3.64
CA GLY A 157 -16.74 3.36 5.05
C GLY A 157 -17.37 4.68 5.50
N CYS A 158 -17.80 4.74 6.75
CA CYS A 158 -18.39 5.97 7.33
C CYS A 158 -17.36 7.12 7.34
N ASN A 159 -16.10 6.84 7.64
CA ASN A 159 -15.03 7.82 7.71
C ASN A 159 -14.55 8.32 6.32
N GLY A 160 -14.73 7.52 5.27
CA GLY A 160 -14.37 7.91 3.91
C GLY A 160 -15.40 8.80 3.22
N ARG A 161 -16.64 8.83 3.71
CA ARG A 161 -17.68 9.75 3.18
C ARG A 161 -17.42 11.21 3.55
N THR A 162 -16.77 11.45 4.67
CA THR A 162 -16.35 12.80 5.12
C THR A 162 -14.99 13.20 4.56
N ASP A 163 -14.15 12.23 4.18
CA ASP A 163 -12.86 12.50 3.55
C ASP A 163 -12.96 12.31 2.03
N MET A 164 -13.06 13.44 1.30
CA MET A 164 -13.05 13.48 -0.19
C MET A 164 -11.83 12.80 -0.82
N ARG A 165 -10.88 12.31 -0.01
CA ARG A 165 -9.64 11.63 -0.43
C ARG A 165 -9.78 10.12 -0.51
N ALA A 166 -10.92 9.52 -0.15
CA ALA A 166 -11.12 8.08 -0.19
C ALA A 166 -11.78 7.68 -1.51
N SER A 167 -11.02 7.05 -2.41
CA SER A 167 -11.55 6.54 -3.69
C SER A 167 -12.34 5.23 -3.55
N GLY A 168 -12.16 4.50 -2.45
CA GLY A 168 -12.73 3.16 -2.25
C GLY A 168 -12.20 2.09 -3.24
N ILE A 169 -11.13 2.39 -3.97
CA ILE A 169 -10.58 1.49 -5.00
C ILE A 169 -9.31 0.78 -4.50
N GLY A 170 -8.53 1.38 -3.59
CA GLY A 170 -7.24 0.86 -3.18
C GLY A 170 -7.28 -0.57 -2.62
N LEU A 171 -8.06 -0.82 -1.56
CA LEU A 171 -8.18 -2.16 -0.97
C LEU A 171 -8.88 -3.16 -1.89
N TYR A 172 -9.84 -2.72 -2.70
CA TYR A 172 -10.42 -3.56 -3.74
C TYR A 172 -9.36 -4.07 -4.72
N LEU A 173 -8.47 -3.19 -5.19
CA LEU A 173 -7.36 -3.58 -6.07
C LEU A 173 -6.37 -4.51 -5.35
N CYS A 174 -6.08 -4.27 -4.08
CA CYS A 174 -5.27 -5.18 -3.27
C CYS A 174 -5.88 -6.58 -3.25
N GLY A 175 -7.18 -6.71 -3.01
CA GLY A 175 -7.88 -8.00 -3.03
C GLY A 175 -7.79 -8.71 -4.38
N LYS A 176 -7.94 -7.97 -5.49
CA LYS A 176 -7.81 -8.52 -6.85
C LYS A 176 -6.39 -8.96 -7.16
N VAL A 177 -5.39 -8.13 -6.85
CA VAL A 177 -3.97 -8.46 -7.05
C VAL A 177 -3.57 -9.65 -6.20
N CYS A 178 -3.92 -9.67 -4.91
CA CYS A 178 -3.63 -10.80 -4.03
C CYS A 178 -4.24 -12.10 -4.55
N LYS A 179 -5.51 -12.07 -5.02
CA LYS A 179 -6.14 -13.23 -5.64
C LYS A 179 -5.34 -13.76 -6.83
N ASN A 180 -4.85 -12.88 -7.71
CA ASN A 180 -4.06 -13.26 -8.88
C ASN A 180 -2.66 -13.75 -8.52
N LEU A 181 -2.09 -13.22 -7.42
CA LEU A 181 -0.83 -13.73 -6.87
C LEU A 181 -0.99 -15.03 -6.08
N GLY A 182 -2.21 -15.47 -5.74
CA GLY A 182 -2.46 -16.61 -4.86
C GLY A 182 -2.24 -16.30 -3.37
N ILE A 183 -2.21 -15.02 -2.99
CA ILE A 183 -1.99 -14.54 -1.62
C ILE A 183 -3.34 -14.29 -0.96
N GLY A 184 -3.56 -14.87 0.23
CA GLY A 184 -4.73 -14.53 1.05
C GLY A 184 -4.59 -13.13 1.63
N ILE A 185 -5.66 -12.31 1.58
CA ILE A 185 -5.69 -11.00 2.23
C ILE A 185 -6.88 -10.93 3.18
N SER A 186 -6.66 -10.42 4.40
CA SER A 186 -7.70 -10.21 5.40
C SER A 186 -7.42 -8.98 6.26
N ALA A 187 -8.43 -8.55 7.01
CA ALA A 187 -8.34 -7.42 7.92
C ALA A 187 -8.95 -7.79 9.27
N GLU A 188 -8.30 -7.34 10.34
CA GLU A 188 -8.82 -7.34 11.71
C GLU A 188 -8.73 -5.91 12.23
N SER A 189 -9.78 -5.45 12.90
CA SER A 189 -9.81 -4.07 13.36
C SER A 189 -10.75 -3.90 14.54
N GLU A 190 -10.41 -2.94 15.39
CA GLU A 190 -11.23 -2.49 16.50
C GLU A 190 -11.24 -0.95 16.51
N VAL A 191 -12.42 -0.36 16.62
CA VAL A 191 -12.58 1.09 16.64
C VAL A 191 -11.80 1.69 17.81
N GLY A 192 -10.94 2.66 17.51
CA GLY A 192 -10.07 3.33 18.49
C GLY A 192 -8.78 2.57 18.84
N SER A 193 -8.61 1.32 18.39
CA SER A 193 -7.42 0.50 18.65
C SER A 193 -6.51 0.32 17.43
N GLY A 194 -7.07 0.53 16.21
CA GLY A 194 -6.37 0.42 14.94
C GLY A 194 -6.77 -0.77 14.10
N THR A 195 -5.98 -1.05 13.07
CA THR A 195 -6.24 -2.10 12.08
C THR A 195 -5.01 -2.96 11.86
N VAL A 196 -5.22 -4.25 11.63
CA VAL A 196 -4.20 -5.20 11.17
C VAL A 196 -4.62 -5.74 9.82
N LEU A 197 -3.88 -5.39 8.78
CA LEU A 197 -4.03 -6.00 7.46
C LEU A 197 -3.04 -7.15 7.33
N LYS A 198 -3.53 -8.31 6.91
CA LYS A 198 -2.80 -9.58 6.89
C LYS A 198 -2.69 -10.12 5.48
N LEU A 199 -1.49 -10.54 5.09
CA LEU A 199 -1.20 -11.22 3.83
C LEU A 199 -0.66 -12.63 4.12
N ASP A 200 -1.35 -13.66 3.67
CA ASP A 200 -0.94 -15.05 3.87
C ASP A 200 0.10 -15.45 2.82
N MET A 201 1.36 -15.59 3.26
CA MET A 201 2.52 -15.97 2.45
C MET A 201 2.84 -17.47 2.52
N SER A 202 2.03 -18.27 3.19
CA SER A 202 2.33 -19.67 3.51
C SER A 202 2.61 -20.53 2.27
N GLN A 203 1.91 -20.26 1.16
CA GLN A 203 2.06 -21.00 -0.11
C GLN A 203 3.16 -20.46 -1.03
N HIS A 204 3.80 -19.34 -0.68
CA HIS A 204 4.80 -18.65 -1.51
C HIS A 204 6.23 -18.88 -1.05
N ARG A 205 6.44 -19.60 0.04
CA ARG A 205 7.75 -19.87 0.63
C ARG A 205 8.61 -20.72 -0.30
N VAL A 206 9.86 -20.33 -0.45
CA VAL A 206 10.92 -21.19 -1.01
C VAL A 206 11.38 -22.14 0.10
N ALA A 207 11.42 -23.44 -0.19
CA ALA A 207 11.81 -24.48 0.76
C ALA A 207 13.30 -24.36 1.15
#